data_3eb25bc6b06fd04dadaf32c06c34fdac
#
_entry.id   3eb25bc6b06fd04dadaf32c06c34fdac
#
_cell.length_a   1.000
_cell.length_b   1.000
_cell.length_c   1.000
_cell.angle_alpha   90.00
_cell.angle_beta   90.00
_cell.angle_gamma   90.00
#
_symmetry.space_group_name_H-M   'P 1'
#
loop_
_entity.id
_entity.type
_entity.pdbx_description
1 polymer ?
#
loop_
_entity_poly.entity_id
_entity_poly.type
_entity_poly.pdbx_seq_one_letter_code
_entity_poly.pdbx_strand_id
1 'polypeptide(L)'
;MEVPYRMEEKKQVAKTNKPNVIKLPMDATFFFERAVQSMDRYHYDKALKYFRRAAEYEPQNPVNHCNLAGLLSEMGNYEESNDILQHVIDHIDPSMTECYFYMANNFANMENYESAEKAIVHYLENDISGQFLEESEEMIEFLSYELDRPTKLNGIKSREGLFEHDKARSLLEEGKFTEAVRILEKLIKKHPDFLAARNNLALAYYYMGYFDKSVEMIKQVLELDHGNLHAMCNLAIFYQHFGDKDNLGELLGLLRKTYPFHQDHAFKLATTMGILGEHETAFRLFKRILKSGEAGLDPCLYHYTAVAAYNIKRYSDAEGYWKQAEKLDPTSGISGFFMNQMHLSLTQDIKPTISYHYHLPFEEQFRLLEKSSEGIPDHLKKDPLVRSSFFWALRHGDMDTKLQVIQAFGLIADNEVKDALLEFILEPEEDDYLKRVAIFVLRTIGVKDPVTALVDGKKLTIPASPFSPNLPVWEPKWQQVMETSIREMHRRFDMVQQYDLETLWVEYLTRVYPNVPKIHKIEGWSAALEYLTAKMHRREVSYHEVAVRYGTTIATVSRNVKLIDEACGIREKMAAIFPKLNGLEKKGME
;
A
#
# COMPACT_ATOMS: atom_id res chain seq x y z
N MET A 1 -86.23 -0.30 0.38
CA MET A 1 -85.47 0.02 1.60
C MET A 1 -84.32 0.87 1.20
N GLU A 2 -84.44 2.13 1.50
CA GLU A 2 -83.62 3.23 1.12
C GLU A 2 -82.34 3.23 1.94
N VAL A 3 -81.17 3.54 1.29
CA VAL A 3 -79.94 3.84 1.94
C VAL A 3 -79.59 5.31 1.60
N PRO A 4 -79.42 6.19 2.57
CA PRO A 4 -79.24 7.61 2.30
C PRO A 4 -77.82 7.94 1.95
N TYR A 5 -77.70 8.76 0.93
CA TYR A 5 -76.46 9.44 0.44
C TYR A 5 -75.95 10.37 1.53
N ARG A 6 -74.67 10.22 1.90
CA ARG A 6 -73.99 11.14 2.81
C ARG A 6 -73.07 12.02 1.97
N MET A 7 -73.35 13.32 1.90
CA MET A 7 -72.48 14.35 1.31
C MET A 7 -71.17 14.45 2.06
N GLU A 8 -70.06 14.28 1.34
CA GLU A 8 -68.73 14.63 1.85
C GLU A 8 -68.51 16.14 1.73
N GLU A 9 -68.42 16.81 2.85
CA GLU A 9 -67.95 18.17 2.98
C GLU A 9 -66.47 18.24 2.61
N LYS A 10 -66.10 18.94 1.53
CA LYS A 10 -64.77 19.32 1.19
C LYS A 10 -64.25 20.31 2.22
N LYS A 11 -63.48 19.86 3.21
CA LYS A 11 -62.65 20.72 4.03
C LYS A 11 -61.55 21.29 3.17
N GLN A 12 -61.61 22.58 2.88
CA GLN A 12 -60.50 23.37 2.39
C GLN A 12 -59.39 23.36 3.46
N VAL A 13 -58.27 22.63 3.18
CA VAL A 13 -57.05 22.69 3.97
C VAL A 13 -56.36 23.99 3.63
N ALA A 14 -56.48 24.95 4.55
CA ALA A 14 -55.69 26.17 4.51
C ALA A 14 -54.19 25.78 4.48
N LYS A 15 -53.50 26.11 3.38
CA LYS A 15 -52.02 26.05 3.30
C LYS A 15 -51.47 27.06 4.26
N THR A 16 -51.15 26.65 5.49
CA THR A 16 -50.29 27.44 6.38
C THR A 16 -48.88 27.39 5.79
N ASN A 17 -48.46 28.49 5.20
CA ASN A 17 -47.08 28.77 4.90
C ASN A 17 -46.30 28.85 6.24
N LYS A 18 -45.88 27.71 6.78
CA LYS A 18 -44.85 27.69 7.80
C LYS A 18 -43.54 28.06 7.08
N PRO A 19 -42.87 29.12 7.51
CA PRO A 19 -41.54 29.41 6.97
C PRO A 19 -40.71 28.13 7.20
N ASN A 20 -39.98 27.69 6.18
CA ASN A 20 -39.00 26.61 6.29
C ASN A 20 -37.88 27.11 7.21
N VAL A 21 -38.09 27.00 8.52
CA VAL A 21 -37.04 27.24 9.50
C VAL A 21 -36.16 26.02 9.48
N ILE A 22 -35.08 26.10 8.71
CA ILE A 22 -33.99 25.13 8.77
C ILE A 22 -33.31 25.41 10.13
N LYS A 23 -33.53 24.51 11.09
CA LYS A 23 -32.75 24.52 12.33
C LYS A 23 -31.34 24.06 11.94
N LEU A 24 -30.41 24.99 11.80
CA LEU A 24 -28.98 24.69 11.75
C LEU A 24 -28.57 24.17 13.14
N PRO A 25 -28.06 22.95 13.26
CA PRO A 25 -27.49 22.50 14.51
C PRO A 25 -26.24 23.35 14.77
N MET A 26 -26.33 24.23 15.77
CA MET A 26 -25.17 25.04 16.23
C MET A 26 -24.46 24.22 17.31
N ASP A 27 -23.68 23.23 16.88
CA ASP A 27 -22.83 22.38 17.71
C ASP A 27 -21.35 22.80 17.60
N ALA A 28 -20.45 22.07 18.27
CA ALA A 28 -19.01 22.34 18.20
C ALA A 28 -18.50 22.31 16.75
N THR A 29 -18.99 21.39 15.92
CA THR A 29 -18.61 21.29 14.50
C THR A 29 -18.98 22.53 13.71
N PHE A 30 -20.19 23.04 13.90
CA PHE A 30 -20.63 24.27 13.25
C PHE A 30 -19.73 25.46 13.60
N PHE A 31 -19.38 25.60 14.89
CA PHE A 31 -18.51 26.70 15.32
C PHE A 31 -17.09 26.53 14.84
N PHE A 32 -16.57 25.30 14.84
CA PHE A 32 -15.26 24.99 14.28
C PHE A 32 -15.18 25.37 12.78
N GLU A 33 -16.13 24.93 11.96
CA GLU A 33 -16.16 25.28 10.53
C GLU A 33 -16.20 26.80 10.30
N ARG A 34 -16.95 27.52 11.12
CA ARG A 34 -17.02 28.99 11.06
C ARG A 34 -15.72 29.64 11.48
N ALA A 35 -15.04 29.10 12.48
CA ALA A 35 -13.72 29.55 12.90
C ALA A 35 -12.71 29.40 11.75
N VAL A 36 -12.62 28.21 11.17
CA VAL A 36 -11.71 27.92 10.05
C VAL A 36 -12.00 28.83 8.85
N GLN A 37 -13.27 28.99 8.44
CA GLN A 37 -13.64 29.92 7.37
C GLN A 37 -13.23 31.38 7.66
N SER A 38 -13.24 31.76 8.94
CA SER A 38 -12.82 33.11 9.34
C SER A 38 -11.29 33.24 9.31
N MET A 39 -10.56 32.20 9.70
CA MET A 39 -9.10 32.15 9.59
C MET A 39 -8.64 32.22 8.13
N ASP A 40 -9.25 31.45 7.24
CA ASP A 40 -8.94 31.48 5.79
C ASP A 40 -9.08 32.87 5.17
N ARG A 41 -9.90 33.74 5.81
CA ARG A 41 -10.12 35.15 5.42
C ARG A 41 -9.34 36.14 6.24
N TYR A 42 -8.43 35.69 7.11
CA TYR A 42 -7.66 36.52 8.05
C TYR A 42 -8.52 37.31 9.03
N HIS A 43 -9.73 36.86 9.34
CA HIS A 43 -10.61 37.45 10.33
C HIS A 43 -10.41 36.80 11.70
N TYR A 44 -9.22 36.95 12.29
CA TYR A 44 -8.81 36.26 13.50
C TYR A 44 -9.72 36.52 14.70
N ASP A 45 -10.20 37.73 14.90
CA ASP A 45 -11.16 38.04 15.98
C ASP A 45 -12.48 37.25 15.89
N LYS A 46 -12.94 36.97 14.67
CA LYS A 46 -14.13 36.14 14.45
C LYS A 46 -13.82 34.69 14.65
N ALA A 47 -12.68 34.23 14.15
CA ALA A 47 -12.21 32.86 14.32
C ALA A 47 -12.08 32.54 15.81
N LEU A 48 -11.48 33.45 16.60
CA LEU A 48 -11.32 33.30 18.04
C LEU A 48 -12.68 33.12 18.76
N LYS A 49 -13.67 33.92 18.43
CA LYS A 49 -15.02 33.76 19.00
C LYS A 49 -15.63 32.41 18.68
N TYR A 50 -15.43 31.92 17.49
CA TYR A 50 -15.98 30.64 17.07
C TYR A 50 -15.22 29.44 17.68
N PHE A 51 -13.88 29.50 17.77
CA PHE A 51 -13.12 28.44 18.46
C PHE A 51 -13.44 28.39 19.96
N ARG A 52 -13.59 29.51 20.63
CA ARG A 52 -14.06 29.53 22.03
C ARG A 52 -15.43 28.86 22.17
N ARG A 53 -16.35 29.09 21.24
CA ARG A 53 -17.65 28.42 21.25
C ARG A 53 -17.50 26.93 21.00
N ALA A 54 -16.66 26.50 20.08
CA ALA A 54 -16.41 25.08 19.84
C ALA A 54 -15.88 24.38 21.11
N ALA A 55 -14.92 24.98 21.81
CA ALA A 55 -14.40 24.48 23.08
C ALA A 55 -15.46 24.47 24.20
N GLU A 56 -16.35 25.48 24.27
CA GLU A 56 -17.48 25.50 25.23
C GLU A 56 -18.49 24.35 24.98
N TYR A 57 -18.72 23.96 23.72
CA TYR A 57 -19.63 22.88 23.38
C TYR A 57 -19.05 21.49 23.64
N GLU A 58 -17.74 21.32 23.47
CA GLU A 58 -17.02 20.07 23.72
C GLU A 58 -15.81 20.32 24.66
N PRO A 59 -16.02 20.57 25.94
CA PRO A 59 -14.95 21.00 26.85
C PRO A 59 -13.90 19.93 27.15
N GLN A 60 -14.20 18.65 26.89
CA GLN A 60 -13.27 17.54 27.06
C GLN A 60 -12.58 17.14 25.73
N ASN A 61 -12.78 17.91 24.66
CA ASN A 61 -12.12 17.62 23.39
C ASN A 61 -10.82 18.42 23.30
N PRO A 62 -9.63 17.78 23.42
CA PRO A 62 -8.36 18.48 23.39
C PRO A 62 -8.11 19.23 22.08
N VAL A 63 -8.62 18.71 20.96
CA VAL A 63 -8.47 19.32 19.63
C VAL A 63 -9.06 20.74 19.58
N ASN A 64 -10.22 20.95 20.16
CA ASN A 64 -10.85 22.29 20.18
C ASN A 64 -10.02 23.30 20.99
N HIS A 65 -9.41 22.84 22.09
CA HIS A 65 -8.56 23.69 22.93
C HIS A 65 -7.22 23.97 22.24
N CYS A 66 -6.59 22.97 21.62
CA CYS A 66 -5.35 23.17 20.87
C CYS A 66 -5.55 24.12 19.66
N ASN A 67 -6.66 24.01 18.94
CA ASN A 67 -7.00 24.93 17.85
C ASN A 67 -7.16 26.39 18.37
N LEU A 68 -7.79 26.54 19.53
CA LEU A 68 -7.95 27.84 20.18
C LEU A 68 -6.59 28.41 20.60
N ALA A 69 -5.76 27.61 21.24
CA ALA A 69 -4.42 28.00 21.67
C ALA A 69 -3.52 28.40 20.48
N GLY A 70 -3.55 27.63 19.39
CA GLY A 70 -2.79 27.96 18.18
C GLY A 70 -3.21 29.29 17.56
N LEU A 71 -4.50 29.57 17.47
CA LEU A 71 -4.96 30.86 16.97
C LEU A 71 -4.52 32.03 17.89
N LEU A 72 -4.57 31.81 19.20
CA LEU A 72 -4.10 32.84 20.16
C LEU A 72 -2.60 33.09 19.99
N SER A 73 -1.81 32.04 19.77
CA SER A 73 -0.38 32.17 19.47
C SER A 73 -0.14 32.97 18.18
N GLU A 74 -0.86 32.68 17.10
CA GLU A 74 -0.79 33.47 15.84
C GLU A 74 -1.19 34.93 16.01
N MET A 75 -2.05 35.24 16.98
CA MET A 75 -2.47 36.59 17.31
C MET A 75 -1.50 37.31 18.27
N GLY A 76 -0.45 36.64 18.73
CA GLY A 76 0.50 37.16 19.71
C GLY A 76 0.01 37.11 21.16
N ASN A 77 -1.11 36.45 21.45
CA ASN A 77 -1.67 36.26 22.78
C ASN A 77 -1.08 35.01 23.46
N TYR A 78 0.22 35.01 23.63
CA TYR A 78 0.99 33.83 24.06
C TYR A 78 0.65 33.37 25.47
N GLU A 79 0.36 34.28 26.41
CA GLU A 79 -0.02 33.93 27.78
C GLU A 79 -1.33 33.14 27.81
N GLU A 80 -2.38 33.63 27.15
CA GLU A 80 -3.68 32.93 27.09
C GLU A 80 -3.55 31.59 26.34
N SER A 81 -2.72 31.51 25.29
CA SER A 81 -2.41 30.26 24.58
C SER A 81 -1.78 29.25 25.54
N ASN A 82 -0.77 29.64 26.33
CA ASN A 82 -0.10 28.78 27.28
C ASN A 82 -1.04 28.29 28.39
N ASP A 83 -1.93 29.14 28.90
CA ASP A 83 -2.93 28.77 29.90
C ASP A 83 -3.85 27.65 29.38
N ILE A 84 -4.26 27.73 28.11
CA ILE A 84 -5.10 26.73 27.48
C ILE A 84 -4.32 25.43 27.25
N LEU A 85 -3.08 25.50 26.76
CA LEU A 85 -2.23 24.31 26.56
C LEU A 85 -1.94 23.60 27.88
N GLN A 86 -1.65 24.37 28.93
CA GLN A 86 -1.48 23.82 30.27
C GLN A 86 -2.76 23.16 30.79
N HIS A 87 -3.92 23.77 30.56
CA HIS A 87 -5.21 23.17 30.91
C HIS A 87 -5.45 21.84 30.18
N VAL A 88 -5.05 21.72 28.92
CA VAL A 88 -5.14 20.45 28.18
C VAL A 88 -4.31 19.36 28.87
N ILE A 89 -3.06 19.65 29.21
CA ILE A 89 -2.15 18.71 29.87
C ILE A 89 -2.67 18.30 31.24
N ASP A 90 -3.12 19.27 32.05
CA ASP A 90 -3.47 19.03 33.44
C ASP A 90 -4.84 18.36 33.63
N HIS A 91 -5.81 18.59 32.71
CA HIS A 91 -7.21 18.24 32.96
C HIS A 91 -7.89 17.45 31.86
N ILE A 92 -7.33 17.44 30.63
CA ILE A 92 -7.99 16.79 29.48
C ILE A 92 -7.17 15.58 29.02
N ASP A 93 -5.91 15.79 28.64
CA ASP A 93 -5.04 14.73 28.14
C ASP A 93 -3.58 14.98 28.53
N PRO A 94 -3.11 14.37 29.63
CA PRO A 94 -1.72 14.50 30.09
C PRO A 94 -0.67 13.89 29.13
N SER A 95 -1.08 13.08 28.16
CA SER A 95 -0.16 12.43 27.22
C SER A 95 0.22 13.31 26.02
N MET A 96 -0.42 14.48 25.87
CA MET A 96 -0.14 15.42 24.78
C MET A 96 1.15 16.21 25.01
N THR A 97 2.30 15.55 24.86
CA THR A 97 3.63 16.16 25.01
C THR A 97 3.88 17.31 24.04
N GLU A 98 3.24 17.31 22.88
CA GLU A 98 3.29 18.38 21.88
C GLU A 98 2.90 19.76 22.43
N CYS A 99 2.01 19.80 23.42
CA CYS A 99 1.65 21.05 24.09
C CYS A 99 2.87 21.78 24.68
N TYR A 100 3.84 21.04 25.22
CA TYR A 100 5.07 21.62 25.76
C TYR A 100 5.95 22.24 24.67
N PHE A 101 5.99 21.65 23.48
CA PHE A 101 6.67 22.24 22.32
C PHE A 101 6.03 23.59 21.93
N TYR A 102 4.70 23.65 21.82
CA TYR A 102 4.00 24.89 21.51
C TYR A 102 4.15 25.94 22.61
N MET A 103 4.12 25.52 23.89
CA MET A 103 4.40 26.44 25.01
C MET A 103 5.83 26.97 24.96
N ALA A 104 6.81 26.15 24.59
CA ALA A 104 8.19 26.58 24.43
C ALA A 104 8.32 27.67 23.36
N ASN A 105 7.66 27.50 22.22
CA ASN A 105 7.60 28.51 21.16
C ASN A 105 6.94 29.83 21.67
N ASN A 106 5.82 29.73 22.36
CA ASN A 106 5.16 30.88 22.94
C ASN A 106 6.07 31.63 23.93
N PHE A 107 6.72 30.90 24.84
CA PHE A 107 7.66 31.49 25.81
C PHE A 107 8.86 32.16 25.13
N ALA A 108 9.41 31.52 24.07
CA ALA A 108 10.50 32.10 23.29
C ALA A 108 10.06 33.43 22.60
N ASN A 109 8.86 33.46 22.03
CA ASN A 109 8.28 34.70 21.45
C ASN A 109 7.98 35.78 22.49
N MET A 110 7.82 35.42 23.77
CA MET A 110 7.68 36.35 24.91
C MET A 110 9.04 36.76 25.49
N GLU A 111 10.15 36.37 24.89
CA GLU A 111 11.51 36.57 25.41
C GLU A 111 11.73 35.95 26.82
N ASN A 112 10.85 34.99 27.22
CA ASN A 112 10.95 34.26 28.47
C ASN A 112 11.73 32.95 28.25
N TYR A 113 13.02 33.09 27.97
CA TYR A 113 13.90 31.98 27.57
C TYR A 113 14.05 30.89 28.61
N GLU A 114 13.99 31.21 29.92
CA GLU A 114 14.05 30.20 30.98
C GLU A 114 12.82 29.29 31.01
N SER A 115 11.62 29.85 30.75
CA SER A 115 10.40 29.07 30.66
C SER A 115 10.34 28.26 29.35
N ALA A 116 10.82 28.86 28.25
CA ALA A 116 10.99 28.14 26.98
C ALA A 116 11.90 26.94 27.11
N GLU A 117 13.07 27.11 27.77
CA GLU A 117 14.00 26.01 28.03
C GLU A 117 13.35 24.87 28.84
N LYS A 118 12.64 25.19 29.91
CA LYS A 118 11.94 24.18 30.74
C LYS A 118 10.92 23.39 29.93
N ALA A 119 10.13 24.08 29.11
CA ALA A 119 9.10 23.47 28.30
C ALA A 119 9.71 22.57 27.20
N ILE A 120 10.74 23.04 26.47
CA ILE A 120 11.35 22.26 25.39
C ILE A 120 12.14 21.06 25.93
N VAL A 121 12.82 21.21 27.09
CA VAL A 121 13.48 20.10 27.78
C VAL A 121 12.44 19.05 28.20
N HIS A 122 11.31 19.49 28.78
CA HIS A 122 10.24 18.57 29.15
C HIS A 122 9.70 17.81 27.95
N TYR A 123 9.49 18.48 26.81
CA TYR A 123 9.12 17.85 25.54
C TYR A 123 10.13 16.78 25.14
N LEU A 124 11.40 17.14 24.99
CA LEU A 124 12.47 16.23 24.53
C LEU A 124 12.69 15.02 25.45
N GLU A 125 12.52 15.18 26.77
CA GLU A 125 12.71 14.11 27.74
C GLU A 125 11.50 13.15 27.83
N ASN A 126 10.31 13.56 27.38
CA ASN A 126 9.09 12.77 27.50
C ASN A 126 8.47 12.38 26.17
N ASP A 127 8.69 13.15 25.11
CA ASP A 127 8.15 12.83 23.80
C ASP A 127 8.88 11.64 23.15
N ILE A 128 8.08 10.67 22.69
CA ILE A 128 8.55 9.44 22.07
C ILE A 128 8.45 9.54 20.56
N SER A 129 7.53 10.40 20.07
CA SER A 129 7.23 10.50 18.63
C SER A 129 8.38 11.11 17.83
N GLY A 130 9.11 12.05 18.43
CA GLY A 130 10.19 12.80 17.78
C GLY A 130 9.70 13.74 16.67
N GLN A 131 8.40 14.05 16.66
CA GLN A 131 7.78 14.83 15.59
C GLN A 131 8.40 16.22 15.42
N PHE A 132 8.73 16.89 16.53
CA PHE A 132 9.36 18.21 16.55
C PHE A 132 10.82 18.13 17.02
N LEU A 133 11.51 17.03 16.71
CA LEU A 133 12.86 16.82 17.22
C LEU A 133 13.85 17.82 16.64
N GLU A 134 13.82 18.03 15.33
CA GLU A 134 14.73 18.93 14.61
C GLU A 134 14.51 20.38 15.06
N GLU A 135 13.26 20.84 15.08
CA GLU A 135 12.89 22.19 15.53
C GLU A 135 13.21 22.39 17.01
N SER A 136 13.09 21.33 17.81
CA SER A 136 13.45 21.38 19.25
C SER A 136 14.95 21.48 19.47
N GLU A 137 15.75 20.82 18.65
CA GLU A 137 17.21 20.93 18.69
C GLU A 137 17.68 22.33 18.27
N GLU A 138 17.09 22.88 17.20
CA GLU A 138 17.34 24.29 16.79
C GLU A 138 16.96 25.27 17.91
N MET A 139 15.83 25.04 18.56
CA MET A 139 15.41 25.87 19.70
C MET A 139 16.38 25.75 20.88
N ILE A 140 16.89 24.57 21.20
CA ILE A 140 17.91 24.38 22.24
C ILE A 140 19.19 25.15 21.92
N GLU A 141 19.66 25.15 20.66
CA GLU A 141 20.82 25.94 20.25
C GLU A 141 20.55 27.44 20.41
N PHE A 142 19.39 27.91 19.95
CA PHE A 142 18.97 29.31 20.12
C PHE A 142 18.90 29.71 21.60
N LEU A 143 18.24 28.90 22.45
CA LEU A 143 18.12 29.18 23.89
C LEU A 143 19.47 29.14 24.61
N SER A 144 20.36 28.24 24.21
CA SER A 144 21.71 28.18 24.77
C SER A 144 22.52 29.44 24.46
N TYR A 145 22.31 30.04 23.29
CA TYR A 145 22.91 31.32 22.90
C TYR A 145 22.31 32.48 23.73
N GLU A 146 20.99 32.59 23.82
CA GLU A 146 20.32 33.72 24.53
C GLU A 146 20.55 33.66 26.05
N LEU A 147 20.67 32.47 26.63
CA LEU A 147 20.92 32.28 28.07
C LEU A 147 22.42 32.29 28.44
N ASP A 148 23.31 32.40 27.45
CA ASP A 148 24.78 32.36 27.62
C ASP A 148 25.25 31.14 28.45
N ARG A 149 24.57 29.99 28.29
CA ARG A 149 24.88 28.73 28.94
C ARG A 149 24.26 27.54 28.18
N PRO A 150 24.91 26.37 28.18
CA PRO A 150 24.32 25.18 27.56
C PRO A 150 23.08 24.73 28.34
N THR A 151 22.05 24.31 27.59
CA THR A 151 20.86 23.68 28.16
C THR A 151 21.21 22.29 28.71
N LYS A 152 20.76 22.00 29.92
CA LYS A 152 20.91 20.69 30.57
C LYS A 152 19.79 19.76 30.14
N LEU A 153 20.12 18.72 29.42
CA LEU A 153 19.22 17.66 28.95
C LEU A 153 19.70 16.31 29.51
N ASN A 154 18.80 15.54 30.12
CA ASN A 154 19.12 14.20 30.63
C ASN A 154 19.19 13.15 29.52
N GLY A 155 18.41 13.36 28.46
CA GLY A 155 18.36 12.50 27.27
C GLY A 155 17.22 12.91 26.34
N ILE A 156 17.28 12.47 25.10
CA ILE A 156 16.21 12.68 24.12
C ILE A 156 15.49 11.34 23.94
N LYS A 157 14.27 11.26 24.45
CA LYS A 157 13.49 10.02 24.48
C LYS A 157 13.23 9.45 23.08
N SER A 158 12.90 10.31 22.15
CA SER A 158 12.61 9.93 20.76
C SER A 158 13.85 9.45 19.96
N ARG A 159 15.07 9.74 20.42
CA ARG A 159 16.29 9.18 19.80
C ARG A 159 16.46 7.70 20.06
N GLU A 160 15.85 7.18 21.13
CA GLU A 160 15.86 5.76 21.41
C GLU A 160 15.04 5.02 20.35
N GLY A 161 15.71 4.36 19.42
CA GLY A 161 15.07 3.62 18.34
C GLY A 161 14.76 4.44 17.08
N LEU A 162 15.10 5.73 17.04
CA LEU A 162 14.83 6.60 15.88
C LEU A 162 15.55 6.10 14.61
N PHE A 163 16.80 5.65 14.76
CA PHE A 163 17.56 5.10 13.64
C PHE A 163 16.87 3.88 12.99
N GLU A 164 16.38 2.94 13.82
CA GLU A 164 15.64 1.77 13.36
C GLU A 164 14.31 2.18 12.72
N HIS A 165 13.63 3.17 13.30
CA HIS A 165 12.37 3.70 12.77
C HIS A 165 12.58 4.36 11.39
N ASP A 166 13.59 5.22 11.24
CA ASP A 166 13.89 5.89 9.97
C ASP A 166 14.32 4.91 8.90
N LYS A 167 15.10 3.90 9.26
CA LYS A 167 15.45 2.81 8.37
C LYS A 167 14.21 2.04 7.93
N ALA A 168 13.28 1.74 8.83
CA ALA A 168 12.03 1.06 8.49
C ALA A 168 11.16 1.94 7.59
N ARG A 169 11.08 3.25 7.83
CA ARG A 169 10.38 4.21 6.97
C ARG A 169 10.95 4.23 5.55
N SER A 170 12.27 4.32 5.41
CA SER A 170 12.94 4.25 4.11
C SER A 170 12.62 2.94 3.37
N LEU A 171 12.58 1.82 4.09
CA LEU A 171 12.19 0.53 3.51
C LEU A 171 10.73 0.51 3.05
N LEU A 172 9.81 1.16 3.78
CA LEU A 172 8.40 1.30 3.34
C LEU A 172 8.31 2.13 2.05
N GLU A 173 9.06 3.22 1.96
CA GLU A 173 9.15 4.07 0.78
C GLU A 173 9.76 3.35 -0.43
N GLU A 174 10.64 2.36 -0.20
CA GLU A 174 11.20 1.49 -1.23
C GLU A 174 10.31 0.26 -1.54
N GLY A 175 9.15 0.11 -0.87
CA GLY A 175 8.25 -1.04 -1.02
C GLY A 175 8.80 -2.35 -0.44
N LYS A 176 9.78 -2.30 0.46
CA LYS A 176 10.37 -3.45 1.16
C LYS A 176 9.66 -3.70 2.49
N PHE A 177 8.40 -4.10 2.40
CA PHE A 177 7.49 -4.17 3.54
C PHE A 177 7.87 -5.23 4.56
N THR A 178 8.32 -6.42 4.13
CA THR A 178 8.70 -7.51 5.03
C THR A 178 9.92 -7.15 5.88
N GLU A 179 10.93 -6.48 5.27
CA GLU A 179 12.10 -6.00 6.01
C GLU A 179 11.71 -4.91 7.02
N ALA A 180 10.84 -3.97 6.62
CA ALA A 180 10.31 -2.94 7.50
C ALA A 180 9.55 -3.54 8.68
N VAL A 181 8.66 -4.53 8.45
CA VAL A 181 7.93 -5.24 9.50
C VAL A 181 8.87 -5.85 10.52
N ARG A 182 9.92 -6.56 10.08
CA ARG A 182 10.91 -7.19 10.98
C ARG A 182 11.61 -6.18 11.90
N ILE A 183 11.93 -4.99 11.37
CA ILE A 183 12.57 -3.93 12.16
C ILE A 183 11.55 -3.34 13.14
N LEU A 184 10.36 -2.98 12.65
CA LEU A 184 9.30 -2.35 13.45
C LEU A 184 8.81 -3.27 14.59
N GLU A 185 8.61 -4.56 14.34
CA GLU A 185 8.22 -5.52 15.38
C GLU A 185 9.28 -5.62 16.48
N LYS A 186 10.58 -5.60 16.13
CA LYS A 186 11.67 -5.59 17.13
C LYS A 186 11.69 -4.28 17.90
N LEU A 187 11.50 -3.16 17.19
CA LEU A 187 11.47 -1.83 17.78
C LEU A 187 10.33 -1.70 18.80
N ILE A 188 9.12 -2.11 18.44
CA ILE A 188 7.95 -2.07 19.32
C ILE A 188 8.10 -2.98 20.54
N LYS A 189 8.77 -4.14 20.41
CA LYS A 189 9.09 -5.00 21.56
C LYS A 189 10.04 -4.34 22.54
N LYS A 190 11.00 -3.54 22.03
CA LYS A 190 11.99 -2.83 22.86
C LYS A 190 11.43 -1.52 23.42
N HIS A 191 10.61 -0.82 22.63
CA HIS A 191 9.97 0.45 22.96
C HIS A 191 8.46 0.36 22.70
N PRO A 192 7.68 -0.20 23.66
CA PRO A 192 6.23 -0.44 23.47
C PRO A 192 5.39 0.82 23.29
N ASP A 193 5.87 1.94 23.77
CA ASP A 193 5.28 3.26 23.75
C ASP A 193 5.64 4.08 22.48
N PHE A 194 6.45 3.54 21.57
CA PHE A 194 6.83 4.22 20.33
C PHE A 194 5.70 4.14 19.28
N LEU A 195 4.75 5.07 19.35
CA LEU A 195 3.52 5.06 18.54
C LEU A 195 3.78 5.21 17.05
N ALA A 196 4.79 5.99 16.66
CA ALA A 196 5.17 6.16 15.25
C ALA A 196 5.57 4.84 14.60
N ALA A 197 6.30 3.98 15.33
CA ALA A 197 6.66 2.65 14.86
C ALA A 197 5.42 1.74 14.68
N ARG A 198 4.42 1.83 15.57
CA ARG A 198 3.15 1.10 15.42
C ARG A 198 2.35 1.59 14.22
N ASN A 199 2.29 2.90 13.99
CA ASN A 199 1.65 3.48 12.81
C ASN A 199 2.28 2.98 11.50
N ASN A 200 3.62 2.95 11.46
CA ASN A 200 4.35 2.45 10.29
C ASN A 200 4.20 0.93 10.13
N LEU A 201 4.14 0.17 11.23
CA LEU A 201 3.85 -1.27 11.18
C LEU A 201 2.44 -1.55 10.64
N ALA A 202 1.44 -0.77 11.07
CA ALA A 202 0.09 -0.87 10.54
C ALA A 202 0.05 -0.60 9.03
N LEU A 203 0.78 0.43 8.58
CA LEU A 203 0.89 0.76 7.16
C LEU A 203 1.59 -0.35 6.37
N ALA A 204 2.65 -0.94 6.92
CA ALA A 204 3.33 -2.08 6.32
C ALA A 204 2.38 -3.28 6.16
N TYR A 205 1.64 -3.64 7.20
CA TYR A 205 0.64 -4.72 7.13
C TYR A 205 -0.45 -4.42 6.10
N TYR A 206 -0.93 -3.17 6.03
CA TYR A 206 -1.91 -2.77 5.01
C TYR A 206 -1.37 -2.97 3.58
N TYR A 207 -0.15 -2.52 3.30
CA TYR A 207 0.48 -2.70 1.98
C TYR A 207 0.73 -4.16 1.63
N MET A 208 0.95 -5.01 2.62
CA MET A 208 1.08 -6.45 2.44
C MET A 208 -0.27 -7.18 2.33
N GLY A 209 -1.42 -6.50 2.51
CA GLY A 209 -2.76 -7.09 2.49
C GLY A 209 -3.17 -7.80 3.79
N TYR A 210 -2.44 -7.60 4.90
CA TYR A 210 -2.82 -8.12 6.23
C TYR A 210 -3.74 -7.13 6.95
N PHE A 211 -4.95 -6.96 6.43
CA PHE A 211 -5.87 -5.91 6.84
C PHE A 211 -6.27 -5.98 8.32
N ASP A 212 -6.58 -7.17 8.83
CA ASP A 212 -6.95 -7.34 10.25
C ASP A 212 -5.83 -6.90 11.18
N LYS A 213 -4.57 -7.28 10.85
CA LYS A 213 -3.39 -6.87 11.64
C LYS A 213 -3.17 -5.36 11.56
N SER A 214 -3.41 -4.74 10.39
CA SER A 214 -3.24 -3.30 10.21
C SER A 214 -4.22 -2.50 11.06
N VAL A 215 -5.50 -2.89 11.06
CA VAL A 215 -6.54 -2.25 11.87
C VAL A 215 -6.28 -2.44 13.36
N GLU A 216 -5.86 -3.65 13.78
CA GLU A 216 -5.52 -3.94 15.17
C GLU A 216 -4.38 -3.06 15.68
N MET A 217 -3.31 -2.90 14.89
CA MET A 217 -2.20 -2.00 15.25
C MET A 217 -2.65 -0.55 15.41
N ILE A 218 -3.49 -0.04 14.50
CA ILE A 218 -4.01 1.32 14.61
C ILE A 218 -4.91 1.49 15.83
N LYS A 219 -5.75 0.51 16.16
CA LYS A 219 -6.57 0.55 17.37
C LYS A 219 -5.72 0.64 18.62
N GLN A 220 -4.63 -0.15 18.72
CA GLN A 220 -3.68 -0.06 19.82
C GLN A 220 -3.03 1.33 19.94
N VAL A 221 -2.71 1.99 18.80
CA VAL A 221 -2.23 3.37 18.84
C VAL A 221 -3.28 4.31 19.41
N LEU A 222 -4.54 4.20 18.94
CA LEU A 222 -5.64 5.07 19.36
C LEU A 222 -6.10 4.79 20.81
N GLU A 223 -5.85 3.62 21.36
CA GLU A 223 -6.06 3.32 22.79
C GLU A 223 -5.03 4.04 23.68
N LEU A 224 -3.81 4.21 23.20
CA LEU A 224 -2.74 4.90 23.91
C LEU A 224 -2.77 6.42 23.71
N ASP A 225 -3.13 6.85 22.50
CA ASP A 225 -3.25 8.25 22.09
C ASP A 225 -4.50 8.42 21.22
N HIS A 226 -5.60 8.80 21.85
CA HIS A 226 -6.90 8.97 21.17
C HIS A 226 -6.89 10.08 20.09
N GLY A 227 -5.96 11.03 20.21
CA GLY A 227 -5.80 12.16 19.31
C GLY A 227 -4.81 11.93 18.15
N ASN A 228 -4.20 10.76 18.06
CA ASN A 228 -3.16 10.49 17.08
C ASN A 228 -3.65 10.67 15.63
N LEU A 229 -3.30 11.79 15.04
CA LEU A 229 -3.78 12.16 13.71
C LEU A 229 -3.33 11.19 12.62
N HIS A 230 -2.09 10.69 12.70
CA HIS A 230 -1.58 9.71 11.73
C HIS A 230 -2.36 8.40 11.79
N ALA A 231 -2.66 7.91 13.00
CA ALA A 231 -3.49 6.73 13.20
C ALA A 231 -4.92 6.94 12.65
N MET A 232 -5.54 8.06 13.00
CA MET A 232 -6.89 8.40 12.50
C MET A 232 -6.93 8.49 10.97
N CYS A 233 -5.94 9.13 10.35
CA CYS A 233 -5.84 9.24 8.90
C CYS A 233 -5.67 7.87 8.23
N ASN A 234 -4.79 7.02 8.76
CA ASN A 234 -4.58 5.68 8.23
C ASN A 234 -5.85 4.83 8.38
N LEU A 235 -6.50 4.87 9.54
CA LEU A 235 -7.73 4.12 9.80
C LEU A 235 -8.86 4.54 8.86
N ALA A 236 -9.00 5.83 8.58
CA ALA A 236 -10.00 6.34 7.64
C ALA A 236 -9.79 5.80 6.21
N ILE A 237 -8.53 5.74 5.75
CA ILE A 237 -8.18 5.13 4.46
C ILE A 237 -8.52 3.63 4.46
N PHE A 238 -8.23 2.92 5.57
CA PHE A 238 -8.54 1.50 5.70
C PHE A 238 -10.05 1.26 5.64
N TYR A 239 -10.86 2.01 6.41
CA TYR A 239 -12.33 1.90 6.36
C TYR A 239 -12.90 2.20 4.97
N GLN A 240 -12.36 3.20 4.25
CA GLN A 240 -12.77 3.45 2.87
C GLN A 240 -12.46 2.25 1.96
N HIS A 241 -11.28 1.66 2.08
CA HIS A 241 -10.88 0.50 1.29
C HIS A 241 -11.78 -0.70 1.57
N PHE A 242 -12.13 -0.95 2.83
CA PHE A 242 -13.02 -2.06 3.21
C PHE A 242 -14.50 -1.80 2.93
N GLY A 243 -14.86 -0.57 2.53
CA GLY A 243 -16.25 -0.17 2.31
C GLY A 243 -17.06 0.00 3.60
N ASP A 244 -16.40 0.13 4.75
CA ASP A 244 -17.02 0.37 6.06
C ASP A 244 -17.45 1.84 6.20
N LYS A 245 -18.62 2.14 5.65
CA LYS A 245 -19.13 3.50 5.57
C LYS A 245 -19.53 4.10 6.91
N ASP A 246 -19.95 3.28 7.86
CA ASP A 246 -20.45 3.74 9.16
C ASP A 246 -19.28 4.23 10.01
N ASN A 247 -18.26 3.41 10.22
CA ASN A 247 -17.06 3.78 10.96
C ASN A 247 -16.27 4.90 10.25
N LEU A 248 -16.23 4.89 8.92
CA LEU A 248 -15.63 5.98 8.14
C LEU A 248 -16.36 7.30 8.38
N GLY A 249 -17.70 7.29 8.42
CA GLY A 249 -18.50 8.50 8.64
C GLY A 249 -18.24 9.15 10.00
N GLU A 250 -18.13 8.35 11.05
CA GLU A 250 -17.78 8.82 12.40
C GLU A 250 -16.37 9.43 12.43
N LEU A 251 -15.40 8.71 11.87
CA LEU A 251 -14.00 9.16 11.85
C LEU A 251 -13.81 10.41 10.99
N LEU A 252 -14.48 10.52 9.85
CA LEU A 252 -14.50 11.74 9.03
C LEU A 252 -15.06 12.93 9.80
N GLY A 253 -16.09 12.70 10.64
CA GLY A 253 -16.62 13.73 11.52
C GLY A 253 -15.58 14.31 12.48
N LEU A 254 -14.66 13.47 12.99
CA LEU A 254 -13.53 13.89 13.82
C LEU A 254 -12.45 14.59 13.00
N LEU A 255 -12.02 13.98 11.88
CA LEU A 255 -10.98 14.55 11.02
C LEU A 255 -11.34 15.93 10.45
N ARG A 256 -12.62 16.16 10.12
CA ARG A 256 -13.11 17.48 9.68
C ARG A 256 -13.00 18.56 10.75
N LYS A 257 -12.98 18.17 12.03
CA LYS A 257 -12.82 19.08 13.18
C LYS A 257 -11.36 19.32 13.55
N THR A 258 -10.44 18.57 12.97
CA THR A 258 -9.00 18.67 13.27
C THR A 258 -8.37 19.79 12.45
N TYR A 259 -7.62 20.66 13.13
CA TYR A 259 -6.88 21.76 12.52
C TYR A 259 -5.41 21.68 12.97
N PRO A 260 -4.56 20.96 12.23
CA PRO A 260 -3.18 20.76 12.63
C PRO A 260 -2.38 22.08 12.59
N PHE A 261 -1.57 22.33 13.61
CA PHE A 261 -0.63 23.44 13.67
C PHE A 261 0.62 23.16 12.85
N HIS A 262 1.13 21.92 12.98
CA HIS A 262 2.32 21.51 12.27
C HIS A 262 2.02 21.22 10.79
N GLN A 263 2.98 21.59 9.94
CA GLN A 263 2.83 21.52 8.49
C GLN A 263 2.69 20.09 7.99
N ASP A 264 3.46 19.14 8.53
CA ASP A 264 3.42 17.73 8.13
C ASP A 264 2.09 17.07 8.50
N HIS A 265 1.55 17.40 9.68
CA HIS A 265 0.21 16.97 10.07
C HIS A 265 -0.86 17.57 9.17
N ALA A 266 -0.72 18.85 8.80
CA ALA A 266 -1.63 19.51 7.88
C ALA A 266 -1.56 18.87 6.48
N PHE A 267 -0.36 18.53 6.02
CA PHE A 267 -0.14 17.84 4.75
C PHE A 267 -0.72 16.42 4.78
N LYS A 268 -0.46 15.64 5.84
CA LYS A 268 -1.03 14.30 6.04
C LYS A 268 -2.55 14.35 6.03
N LEU A 269 -3.16 15.28 6.78
CA LEU A 269 -4.61 15.46 6.82
C LEU A 269 -5.16 15.87 5.45
N ALA A 270 -4.51 16.81 4.77
CA ALA A 270 -4.94 17.30 3.46
C ALA A 270 -4.94 16.18 2.41
N THR A 271 -3.87 15.38 2.38
CA THR A 271 -3.74 14.23 1.48
C THR A 271 -4.81 13.18 1.78
N THR A 272 -4.99 12.85 3.07
CA THR A 272 -6.04 11.92 3.51
C THR A 272 -7.43 12.40 3.11
N MET A 273 -7.77 13.66 3.36
CA MET A 273 -9.05 14.23 2.96
C MET A 273 -9.25 14.17 1.44
N GLY A 274 -8.20 14.42 0.67
CA GLY A 274 -8.24 14.27 -0.78
C GLY A 274 -8.56 12.84 -1.23
N ILE A 275 -7.88 11.85 -0.66
CA ILE A 275 -8.11 10.42 -0.93
C ILE A 275 -9.54 10.02 -0.57
N LEU A 276 -10.06 10.52 0.53
CA LEU A 276 -11.43 10.25 1.01
C LEU A 276 -12.52 11.02 0.22
N GLY A 277 -12.16 11.81 -0.80
CA GLY A 277 -13.09 12.57 -1.63
C GLY A 277 -13.51 13.93 -1.06
N GLU A 278 -12.97 14.34 0.09
CA GLU A 278 -13.19 15.64 0.74
C GLU A 278 -12.34 16.76 0.09
N HIS A 279 -12.49 16.90 -1.23
CA HIS A 279 -11.59 17.72 -2.06
C HIS A 279 -11.55 19.20 -1.68
N GLU A 280 -12.67 19.78 -1.20
CA GLU A 280 -12.70 21.18 -0.76
C GLU A 280 -11.86 21.39 0.50
N THR A 281 -11.95 20.44 1.46
CA THR A 281 -11.14 20.48 2.68
C THR A 281 -9.66 20.31 2.34
N ALA A 282 -9.34 19.34 1.48
CA ALA A 282 -7.98 19.11 0.99
C ALA A 282 -7.41 20.39 0.32
N PHE A 283 -8.16 21.01 -0.60
CA PHE A 283 -7.74 22.23 -1.28
C PHE A 283 -7.45 23.38 -0.31
N ARG A 284 -8.32 23.57 0.68
CA ARG A 284 -8.15 24.61 1.70
C ARG A 284 -6.88 24.39 2.53
N LEU A 285 -6.63 23.14 2.95
CA LEU A 285 -5.46 22.77 3.74
C LEU A 285 -4.17 22.94 2.94
N PHE A 286 -4.09 22.40 1.71
CA PHE A 286 -2.91 22.57 0.85
C PHE A 286 -2.61 24.05 0.55
N LYS A 287 -3.65 24.83 0.27
CA LYS A 287 -3.50 26.28 0.03
C LYS A 287 -2.98 27.01 1.26
N ARG A 288 -3.34 26.57 2.47
CA ARG A 288 -2.80 27.12 3.72
C ARG A 288 -1.31 26.81 3.85
N ILE A 289 -0.92 25.54 3.62
CA ILE A 289 0.48 25.12 3.66
C ILE A 289 1.33 25.93 2.66
N LEU A 290 0.85 26.12 1.43
CA LEU A 290 1.53 26.95 0.43
C LEU A 290 1.71 28.42 0.87
N LYS A 291 0.82 28.93 1.71
CA LYS A 291 0.86 30.33 2.17
C LYS A 291 1.75 30.55 3.40
N SER A 292 2.03 29.52 4.20
CA SER A 292 2.94 29.64 5.36
C SER A 292 4.38 29.98 4.96
N GLY A 293 4.74 29.77 3.68
CA GLY A 293 6.04 30.16 3.12
C GLY A 293 7.16 29.16 3.39
N GLU A 294 6.99 28.24 4.30
CA GLU A 294 7.99 27.24 4.67
C GLU A 294 8.14 26.12 3.61
N ALA A 295 7.06 25.80 2.91
CA ALA A 295 7.00 24.75 1.88
C ALA A 295 7.30 25.25 0.44
N GLY A 296 7.94 26.39 0.27
CA GLY A 296 7.96 27.20 -0.96
C GLY A 296 8.52 26.59 -2.23
N LEU A 297 9.18 25.42 -2.19
CA LEU A 297 9.89 24.81 -3.33
C LEU A 297 9.54 23.33 -3.57
N ASP A 298 8.47 22.79 -2.99
CA ASP A 298 8.08 21.40 -3.20
C ASP A 298 7.09 21.25 -4.38
N PRO A 299 7.51 20.67 -5.52
CA PRO A 299 6.64 20.45 -6.68
C PRO A 299 5.46 19.52 -6.35
N CYS A 300 5.64 18.60 -5.40
CA CYS A 300 4.62 17.66 -4.95
C CYS A 300 3.43 18.39 -4.30
N LEU A 301 3.69 19.37 -3.42
CA LEU A 301 2.66 20.18 -2.78
C LEU A 301 1.85 21.00 -3.80
N TYR A 302 2.53 21.60 -4.80
CA TYR A 302 1.83 22.29 -5.88
C TYR A 302 0.96 21.35 -6.71
N HIS A 303 1.45 20.15 -6.99
CA HIS A 303 0.68 19.13 -7.70
C HIS A 303 -0.57 18.72 -6.91
N TYR A 304 -0.46 18.39 -5.62
CA TYR A 304 -1.62 18.03 -4.81
C TYR A 304 -2.64 19.17 -4.69
N THR A 305 -2.16 20.40 -4.61
CA THR A 305 -3.05 21.58 -4.61
C THR A 305 -3.79 21.70 -5.95
N ALA A 306 -3.09 21.46 -7.06
CA ALA A 306 -3.68 21.46 -8.40
C ALA A 306 -4.72 20.34 -8.56
N VAL A 307 -4.43 19.13 -8.09
CA VAL A 307 -5.35 17.99 -8.11
C VAL A 307 -6.61 18.32 -7.30
N ALA A 308 -6.45 18.87 -6.09
CA ALA A 308 -7.59 19.29 -5.27
C ALA A 308 -8.44 20.35 -5.98
N ALA A 309 -7.80 21.36 -6.57
CA ALA A 309 -8.48 22.41 -7.35
C ALA A 309 -9.24 21.81 -8.56
N TYR A 310 -8.64 20.89 -9.28
CA TYR A 310 -9.27 20.20 -10.42
C TYR A 310 -10.52 19.43 -9.98
N ASN A 311 -10.42 18.62 -8.91
CA ASN A 311 -11.50 17.79 -8.41
C ASN A 311 -12.71 18.63 -7.91
N ILE A 312 -12.49 19.86 -7.44
CA ILE A 312 -13.56 20.83 -7.13
C ILE A 312 -13.93 21.74 -8.32
N LYS A 313 -13.49 21.38 -9.55
CA LYS A 313 -13.81 22.07 -10.80
C LYS A 313 -13.24 23.50 -10.92
N ARG A 314 -12.21 23.84 -10.15
CA ARG A 314 -11.48 25.10 -10.23
C ARG A 314 -10.31 25.00 -11.21
N TYR A 315 -10.62 24.78 -12.49
CA TYR A 315 -9.64 24.42 -13.52
C TYR A 315 -8.55 25.46 -13.75
N SER A 316 -8.91 26.75 -13.69
CA SER A 316 -7.93 27.85 -13.83
C SER A 316 -6.90 27.85 -12.70
N ASP A 317 -7.34 27.57 -11.46
CA ASP A 317 -6.42 27.46 -10.32
C ASP A 317 -5.54 26.22 -10.46
N ALA A 318 -6.12 25.08 -10.86
CA ALA A 318 -5.40 23.82 -11.09
C ALA A 318 -4.27 24.02 -12.11
N GLU A 319 -4.56 24.64 -13.25
CA GLU A 319 -3.56 24.96 -14.27
C GLU A 319 -2.44 25.86 -13.72
N GLY A 320 -2.81 26.86 -12.93
CA GLY A 320 -1.85 27.76 -12.30
C GLY A 320 -0.88 27.04 -11.36
N TYR A 321 -1.38 26.12 -10.52
CA TYR A 321 -0.55 25.33 -9.63
C TYR A 321 0.30 24.28 -10.37
N TRP A 322 -0.22 23.60 -11.39
CA TRP A 322 0.60 22.69 -12.22
C TRP A 322 1.71 23.42 -12.96
N LYS A 323 1.48 24.64 -13.44
CA LYS A 323 2.54 25.47 -14.03
C LYS A 323 3.64 25.84 -13.02
N GLN A 324 3.31 25.99 -11.74
CA GLN A 324 4.33 26.19 -10.71
C GLN A 324 5.09 24.89 -10.41
N ALA A 325 4.39 23.75 -10.30
CA ALA A 325 5.02 22.45 -10.13
C ALA A 325 5.98 22.13 -11.30
N GLU A 326 5.59 22.41 -12.55
CA GLU A 326 6.42 22.21 -13.75
C GLU A 326 7.70 23.07 -13.75
N LYS A 327 7.64 24.29 -13.21
CA LYS A 327 8.83 25.14 -13.06
C LYS A 327 9.83 24.56 -12.05
N LEU A 328 9.34 23.93 -11.00
CA LEU A 328 10.15 23.33 -9.94
C LEU A 328 10.73 21.98 -10.35
N ASP A 329 9.95 21.19 -11.13
CA ASP A 329 10.34 19.88 -11.62
C ASP A 329 9.99 19.73 -13.12
N PRO A 330 10.81 20.35 -14.02
CA PRO A 330 10.54 20.32 -15.44
C PRO A 330 10.85 18.96 -16.10
N THR A 331 11.59 18.09 -15.40
CA THR A 331 12.09 16.83 -15.97
C THR A 331 11.13 15.66 -15.77
N SER A 332 10.28 15.69 -14.76
CA SER A 332 9.33 14.60 -14.48
C SER A 332 8.25 14.42 -15.54
N GLY A 333 7.87 15.50 -16.25
CA GLY A 333 6.75 15.49 -17.20
C GLY A 333 5.37 15.31 -16.57
N ILE A 334 5.27 15.16 -15.25
CA ILE A 334 4.03 14.88 -14.50
C ILE A 334 3.02 16.01 -14.69
N SER A 335 3.44 17.24 -14.42
CA SER A 335 2.57 18.42 -14.50
C SER A 335 2.04 18.65 -15.91
N GLY A 336 2.91 18.51 -16.94
CA GLY A 336 2.54 18.61 -18.34
C GLY A 336 1.51 17.57 -18.77
N PHE A 337 1.67 16.32 -18.30
CA PHE A 337 0.69 15.26 -18.52
C PHE A 337 -0.69 15.62 -17.98
N PHE A 338 -0.79 16.01 -16.70
CA PHE A 338 -2.08 16.32 -16.09
C PHE A 338 -2.74 17.59 -16.66
N MET A 339 -1.98 18.61 -17.03
CA MET A 339 -2.51 19.76 -17.77
C MET A 339 -3.11 19.35 -19.12
N ASN A 340 -2.42 18.51 -19.89
CA ASN A 340 -2.93 17.99 -21.15
C ASN A 340 -4.20 17.14 -20.95
N GLN A 341 -4.20 16.28 -19.93
CA GLN A 341 -5.38 15.48 -19.58
C GLN A 341 -6.57 16.36 -19.19
N MET A 342 -6.35 17.42 -18.42
CA MET A 342 -7.37 18.39 -18.06
C MET A 342 -7.96 19.07 -19.32
N HIS A 343 -7.13 19.55 -20.24
CA HIS A 343 -7.60 20.18 -21.49
C HIS A 343 -8.42 19.23 -22.35
N LEU A 344 -7.99 17.96 -22.49
CA LEU A 344 -8.74 16.92 -23.18
C LEU A 344 -10.10 16.65 -22.51
N SER A 345 -10.11 16.54 -21.18
CA SER A 345 -11.34 16.32 -20.41
C SER A 345 -12.35 17.45 -20.53
N LEU A 346 -11.89 18.69 -20.67
CA LEU A 346 -12.76 19.85 -20.90
C LEU A 346 -13.42 19.83 -22.27
N THR A 347 -12.76 19.25 -23.28
CA THR A 347 -13.29 19.14 -24.67
C THR A 347 -14.23 17.95 -24.84
N GLN A 348 -14.08 16.87 -24.07
CA GLN A 348 -14.80 15.61 -24.23
C GLN A 348 -15.98 15.41 -23.28
N ASP A 349 -16.27 16.38 -22.42
CA ASP A 349 -17.31 16.33 -21.36
C ASP A 349 -17.17 15.16 -20.35
N ILE A 350 -16.03 14.45 -20.36
CA ILE A 350 -15.65 13.38 -19.43
C ILE A 350 -14.66 13.96 -18.44
N LYS A 351 -15.03 14.04 -17.17
CA LYS A 351 -14.24 14.67 -16.10
C LYS A 351 -13.91 13.64 -15.02
N PRO A 352 -12.93 12.75 -15.25
CA PRO A 352 -12.52 11.77 -14.24
C PRO A 352 -11.91 12.49 -13.04
N THR A 353 -12.12 11.95 -11.85
CA THR A 353 -11.41 12.39 -10.64
C THR A 353 -9.93 12.02 -10.75
N ILE A 354 -9.04 12.95 -10.43
CA ILE A 354 -7.60 12.70 -10.38
C ILE A 354 -7.23 12.29 -8.95
N SER A 355 -6.42 11.23 -8.83
CA SER A 355 -5.90 10.75 -7.55
C SER A 355 -4.72 11.59 -7.03
N TYR A 356 -4.53 11.60 -5.70
CA TYR A 356 -3.49 12.39 -5.04
C TYR A 356 -2.15 11.65 -5.00
N HIS A 357 -1.50 11.52 -6.16
CA HIS A 357 -0.18 10.90 -6.31
C HIS A 357 0.70 11.72 -7.24
N TYR A 358 1.94 11.99 -6.83
CA TYR A 358 2.91 12.71 -7.65
C TYR A 358 3.68 11.74 -8.55
N HIS A 359 2.96 11.06 -9.44
CA HIS A 359 3.52 10.21 -10.50
C HIS A 359 2.55 10.11 -11.67
N LEU A 360 3.06 9.67 -12.82
CA LEU A 360 2.22 9.38 -13.99
C LEU A 360 1.32 8.17 -13.71
N PRO A 361 0.09 8.12 -14.27
CA PRO A 361 -0.75 6.93 -14.19
C PRO A 361 -0.03 5.68 -14.71
N PHE A 362 -0.37 4.53 -14.11
CA PHE A 362 0.28 3.26 -14.41
C PHE A 362 0.23 2.89 -15.90
N GLU A 363 -0.92 3.11 -16.55
CA GLU A 363 -1.10 2.88 -17.98
C GLU A 363 -0.15 3.71 -18.84
N GLU A 364 0.09 4.97 -18.46
CA GLU A 364 1.03 5.84 -19.16
C GLU A 364 2.48 5.42 -18.93
N GLN A 365 2.81 5.00 -17.73
CA GLN A 365 4.12 4.44 -17.42
C GLN A 365 4.36 3.16 -18.24
N PHE A 366 3.38 2.26 -18.32
CA PHE A 366 3.46 1.05 -19.16
C PHE A 366 3.61 1.38 -20.64
N ARG A 367 2.87 2.36 -21.14
CA ARG A 367 2.98 2.81 -22.55
C ARG A 367 4.37 3.36 -22.88
N LEU A 368 5.00 4.02 -21.93
CA LEU A 368 6.39 4.47 -22.09
C LEU A 368 7.36 3.29 -22.08
N LEU A 369 7.05 2.24 -21.32
CA LEU A 369 7.83 1.01 -21.22
C LEU A 369 7.75 0.13 -22.46
N GLU A 370 6.57 -0.02 -23.07
CA GLU A 370 6.40 -0.78 -24.32
C GLU A 370 7.25 -0.20 -25.46
N LYS A 371 7.60 1.09 -25.37
CA LYS A 371 8.49 1.76 -26.32
C LYS A 371 9.98 1.56 -26.02
N SER A 372 10.33 1.14 -24.80
CA SER A 372 11.69 0.81 -24.39
C SER A 372 11.85 -0.70 -24.41
N SER A 373 12.82 -1.24 -25.12
CA SER A 373 13.13 -2.69 -25.18
C SER A 373 13.79 -3.22 -23.90
N GLU A 374 13.87 -2.44 -22.85
CA GLU A 374 14.43 -2.77 -21.54
C GLU A 374 13.28 -3.10 -20.58
N GLY A 375 13.35 -4.22 -19.86
CA GLY A 375 12.32 -4.75 -18.94
C GLY A 375 11.72 -3.72 -17.96
N ILE A 376 11.05 -4.15 -16.89
CA ILE A 376 10.41 -3.24 -15.92
C ILE A 376 11.47 -2.30 -15.31
N PRO A 377 11.32 -0.95 -15.39
CA PRO A 377 12.28 -0.01 -14.80
C PRO A 377 12.39 -0.16 -13.29
N ASP A 378 13.58 0.11 -12.77
CA ASP A 378 13.87 -0.04 -11.35
C ASP A 378 13.01 0.84 -10.44
N HIS A 379 12.60 2.02 -10.89
CA HIS A 379 11.71 2.88 -10.11
C HIS A 379 10.31 2.27 -9.94
N LEU A 380 9.78 1.56 -10.95
CA LEU A 380 8.49 0.86 -10.84
C LEU A 380 8.60 -0.40 -9.98
N LYS A 381 9.73 -1.10 -10.04
CA LYS A 381 9.97 -2.26 -9.16
C LYS A 381 9.99 -1.87 -7.68
N LYS A 382 10.38 -0.62 -7.38
CA LYS A 382 10.48 -0.08 -6.02
C LYS A 382 9.26 0.75 -5.59
N ASP A 383 8.33 1.05 -6.50
CA ASP A 383 7.14 1.85 -6.19
C ASP A 383 6.25 1.12 -5.16
N PRO A 384 6.00 1.71 -3.97
CA PRO A 384 5.26 1.06 -2.89
C PRO A 384 3.82 0.71 -3.28
N LEU A 385 3.17 1.52 -4.12
CA LEU A 385 1.78 1.29 -4.52
C LEU A 385 1.68 0.14 -5.52
N VAL A 386 2.63 0.06 -6.47
CA VAL A 386 2.73 -1.06 -7.42
C VAL A 386 2.98 -2.35 -6.65
N ARG A 387 3.94 -2.36 -5.73
CA ARG A 387 4.26 -3.51 -4.90
C ARG A 387 3.09 -3.92 -4.00
N SER A 388 2.45 -2.96 -3.35
CA SER A 388 1.26 -3.19 -2.54
C SER A 388 0.15 -3.85 -3.37
N SER A 389 -0.10 -3.38 -4.59
CA SER A 389 -1.10 -3.98 -5.49
C SER A 389 -0.78 -5.45 -5.80
N PHE A 390 0.49 -5.79 -6.00
CA PHE A 390 0.91 -7.17 -6.23
C PHE A 390 0.77 -8.04 -4.98
N PHE A 391 1.20 -7.57 -3.80
CA PHE A 391 1.03 -8.32 -2.55
C PHE A 391 -0.45 -8.51 -2.18
N TRP A 392 -1.27 -7.47 -2.39
CA TRP A 392 -2.71 -7.57 -2.21
C TRP A 392 -3.32 -8.60 -3.18
N ALA A 393 -2.99 -8.53 -4.47
CA ALA A 393 -3.50 -9.43 -5.49
C ALA A 393 -3.02 -10.89 -5.27
N LEU A 394 -1.82 -11.09 -4.74
CA LEU A 394 -1.34 -12.43 -4.35
C LEU A 394 -2.21 -13.05 -3.24
N ARG A 395 -2.72 -12.24 -2.29
CA ARG A 395 -3.52 -12.72 -1.16
C ARG A 395 -5.01 -12.82 -1.47
N HIS A 396 -5.56 -11.83 -2.15
CA HIS A 396 -7.00 -11.63 -2.30
C HIS A 396 -7.51 -11.73 -3.75
N GLY A 397 -6.61 -11.85 -4.73
CA GLY A 397 -6.96 -12.01 -6.13
C GLY A 397 -7.60 -13.36 -6.44
N ASP A 398 -8.30 -13.44 -7.56
CA ASP A 398 -8.72 -14.73 -8.12
C ASP A 398 -7.52 -15.53 -8.67
N MET A 399 -7.76 -16.75 -9.11
CA MET A 399 -6.72 -17.67 -9.58
C MET A 399 -5.90 -17.09 -10.73
N ASP A 400 -6.55 -16.43 -11.69
CA ASP A 400 -5.89 -15.86 -12.87
C ASP A 400 -5.03 -14.64 -12.49
N THR A 401 -5.54 -13.78 -11.61
CA THR A 401 -4.81 -12.63 -11.08
C THR A 401 -3.59 -13.07 -10.26
N LYS A 402 -3.75 -14.05 -9.36
CA LYS A 402 -2.64 -14.63 -8.59
C LYS A 402 -1.57 -15.21 -9.50
N LEU A 403 -1.97 -15.91 -10.56
CA LEU A 403 -1.04 -16.46 -11.54
C LEU A 403 -0.21 -15.38 -12.23
N GLN A 404 -0.86 -14.30 -12.69
CA GLN A 404 -0.17 -13.15 -13.33
C GLN A 404 0.81 -12.48 -12.36
N VAL A 405 0.41 -12.30 -11.11
CA VAL A 405 1.25 -11.69 -10.07
C VAL A 405 2.48 -12.56 -9.77
N ILE A 406 2.31 -13.89 -9.60
CA ILE A 406 3.42 -14.81 -9.36
C ILE A 406 4.43 -14.74 -10.53
N GLN A 407 3.95 -14.67 -11.76
CA GLN A 407 4.82 -14.51 -12.94
C GLN A 407 5.53 -13.15 -12.96
N ALA A 408 4.83 -12.05 -12.63
CA ALA A 408 5.41 -10.72 -12.53
C ALA A 408 6.49 -10.63 -11.44
N PHE A 409 6.34 -11.36 -10.35
CA PHE A 409 7.34 -11.47 -9.29
C PHE A 409 8.66 -12.06 -9.80
N GLY A 410 8.63 -12.94 -10.79
CA GLY A 410 9.84 -13.41 -11.46
C GLY A 410 10.66 -12.31 -12.16
N LEU A 411 10.03 -11.20 -12.55
CA LEU A 411 10.69 -10.04 -13.16
C LEU A 411 11.25 -9.05 -12.12
N ILE A 412 10.67 -9.03 -10.93
CA ILE A 412 11.13 -8.17 -9.81
C ILE A 412 12.31 -8.84 -9.11
N ALA A 413 12.21 -10.12 -8.78
CA ALA A 413 13.27 -11.03 -8.33
C ALA A 413 14.08 -10.57 -7.11
N ASP A 414 13.50 -9.83 -6.17
CA ASP A 414 14.15 -9.39 -4.94
C ASP A 414 13.81 -10.26 -3.71
N ASN A 415 14.42 -9.95 -2.56
CA ASN A 415 14.21 -10.70 -1.33
C ASN A 415 12.78 -10.63 -0.81
N GLU A 416 12.10 -9.50 -1.00
CA GLU A 416 10.72 -9.28 -0.60
C GLU A 416 9.78 -10.26 -1.34
N VAL A 417 9.95 -10.36 -2.66
CA VAL A 417 9.22 -11.30 -3.51
C VAL A 417 9.53 -12.74 -3.11
N LYS A 418 10.79 -13.05 -2.83
CA LYS A 418 11.20 -14.37 -2.34
C LYS A 418 10.47 -14.73 -1.06
N ASP A 419 10.45 -13.85 -0.07
CA ASP A 419 9.80 -14.08 1.22
C ASP A 419 8.29 -14.27 1.06
N ALA A 420 7.63 -13.43 0.23
CA ALA A 420 6.21 -13.54 -0.05
C ALA A 420 5.84 -14.87 -0.75
N LEU A 421 6.63 -15.31 -1.70
CA LEU A 421 6.39 -16.60 -2.37
C LEU A 421 6.66 -17.79 -1.44
N LEU A 422 7.67 -17.70 -0.55
CA LEU A 422 7.93 -18.75 0.45
C LEU A 422 6.79 -18.87 1.46
N GLU A 423 6.15 -17.76 1.82
CA GLU A 423 4.95 -17.75 2.66
C GLU A 423 3.75 -18.33 1.90
N PHE A 424 3.52 -17.88 0.66
CA PHE A 424 2.41 -18.31 -0.19
C PHE A 424 2.35 -19.84 -0.38
N ILE A 425 3.49 -20.50 -0.60
CA ILE A 425 3.52 -21.96 -0.80
C ILE A 425 3.24 -22.78 0.45
N LEU A 426 3.19 -22.14 1.63
CA LEU A 426 2.84 -22.76 2.90
C LEU A 426 1.36 -22.56 3.27
N GLU A 427 0.64 -21.65 2.58
CA GLU A 427 -0.76 -21.36 2.88
C GLU A 427 -1.66 -22.55 2.51
N PRO A 428 -2.49 -23.06 3.47
CA PRO A 428 -3.31 -24.24 3.23
C PRO A 428 -4.40 -24.03 2.18
N GLU A 429 -4.98 -22.82 2.15
CA GLU A 429 -6.14 -22.48 1.30
C GLU A 429 -5.76 -22.20 -0.16
N GLU A 430 -4.47 -22.06 -0.46
CA GLU A 430 -4.02 -21.72 -1.80
C GLU A 430 -3.96 -22.95 -2.72
N ASP A 431 -4.26 -22.71 -4.00
CA ASP A 431 -4.30 -23.74 -5.03
C ASP A 431 -2.91 -24.36 -5.28
N ASP A 432 -2.86 -25.68 -5.38
CA ASP A 432 -1.61 -26.42 -5.55
C ASP A 432 -0.90 -26.13 -6.87
N TYR A 433 -1.64 -25.77 -7.93
CA TYR A 433 -1.04 -25.35 -9.19
C TYR A 433 -0.31 -24.02 -9.03
N LEU A 434 -0.93 -23.02 -8.36
CA LEU A 434 -0.28 -21.74 -8.07
C LEU A 434 0.95 -21.90 -7.19
N LYS A 435 0.92 -22.81 -6.20
CA LYS A 435 2.10 -23.15 -5.38
C LYS A 435 3.24 -23.70 -6.22
N ARG A 436 2.94 -24.56 -7.19
CA ARG A 436 3.96 -25.10 -8.12
C ARG A 436 4.55 -24.00 -8.99
N VAL A 437 3.72 -23.07 -9.51
CA VAL A 437 4.21 -21.89 -10.25
C VAL A 437 5.12 -21.04 -9.37
N ALA A 438 4.72 -20.80 -8.12
CA ALA A 438 5.51 -20.02 -7.17
C ALA A 438 6.87 -20.68 -6.88
N ILE A 439 6.92 -22.01 -6.73
CA ILE A 439 8.16 -22.77 -6.56
C ILE A 439 9.06 -22.63 -7.80
N PHE A 440 8.47 -22.70 -8.99
CA PHE A 440 9.21 -22.48 -10.23
C PHE A 440 9.82 -21.08 -10.27
N VAL A 441 9.03 -20.03 -9.95
CA VAL A 441 9.52 -18.63 -9.90
C VAL A 441 10.62 -18.50 -8.84
N LEU A 442 10.48 -19.10 -7.65
CA LEU A 442 11.53 -19.12 -6.63
C LEU A 442 12.85 -19.70 -7.17
N ARG A 443 12.79 -20.75 -8.00
CA ARG A 443 13.98 -21.31 -8.65
C ARG A 443 14.58 -20.38 -9.69
N THR A 444 13.74 -19.75 -10.49
CA THR A 444 14.15 -18.80 -11.54
C THR A 444 14.85 -17.59 -10.94
N ILE A 445 14.38 -17.07 -9.80
CA ILE A 445 15.01 -15.95 -9.10
C ILE A 445 16.23 -16.35 -8.25
N GLY A 446 16.66 -17.62 -8.31
CA GLY A 446 17.94 -18.06 -7.78
C GLY A 446 17.90 -18.63 -6.36
N VAL A 447 16.75 -19.06 -5.83
CA VAL A 447 16.66 -19.77 -4.54
C VAL A 447 17.27 -21.17 -4.68
N LYS A 448 18.42 -21.38 -4.05
CA LYS A 448 19.18 -22.64 -4.13
C LYS A 448 18.95 -23.59 -2.96
N ASP A 449 18.30 -23.14 -1.91
CA ASP A 449 18.01 -23.93 -0.72
C ASP A 449 16.82 -24.86 -0.94
N PRO A 450 16.73 -26.00 -0.23
CA PRO A 450 15.52 -26.81 -0.21
C PRO A 450 14.32 -25.97 0.26
N VAL A 451 13.22 -26.03 -0.49
CA VAL A 451 12.01 -25.26 -0.21
C VAL A 451 10.95 -26.20 0.37
N THR A 452 10.39 -25.84 1.51
CA THR A 452 9.26 -26.56 2.10
C THR A 452 7.95 -25.94 1.60
N ALA A 453 7.08 -26.73 1.02
CA ALA A 453 5.77 -26.33 0.53
C ALA A 453 4.67 -27.25 1.07
N LEU A 454 3.46 -26.72 1.20
CA LEU A 454 2.26 -27.49 1.52
C LEU A 454 1.49 -27.78 0.23
N VAL A 455 1.67 -28.98 -0.32
CA VAL A 455 1.03 -29.41 -1.57
C VAL A 455 0.23 -30.70 -1.31
N ASP A 456 -0.98 -30.80 -1.84
CA ASP A 456 -1.91 -31.91 -1.59
C ASP A 456 -2.13 -32.18 -0.08
N GLY A 457 -2.14 -31.11 0.75
CA GLY A 457 -2.29 -31.20 2.21
C GLY A 457 -1.09 -31.81 2.95
N LYS A 458 0.04 -32.01 2.28
CA LYS A 458 1.27 -32.57 2.85
C LYS A 458 2.42 -31.58 2.76
N LYS A 459 3.18 -31.46 3.86
CA LYS A 459 4.45 -30.72 3.83
C LYS A 459 5.48 -31.53 3.05
N LEU A 460 5.93 -31.01 1.93
CA LEU A 460 6.94 -31.59 1.07
C LEU A 460 8.17 -30.68 1.07
N THR A 461 9.35 -31.27 1.27
CA THR A 461 10.62 -30.54 1.07
C THR A 461 11.12 -30.81 -0.35
N ILE A 462 11.13 -29.75 -1.17
CA ILE A 462 11.50 -29.82 -2.59
C ILE A 462 12.99 -29.45 -2.69
N PRO A 463 13.85 -30.33 -3.18
CA PRO A 463 15.29 -30.09 -3.29
C PRO A 463 15.61 -28.94 -4.24
N ALA A 464 16.76 -28.30 -4.03
CA ALA A 464 17.18 -27.09 -4.71
C ALA A 464 17.41 -27.21 -6.21
N SER A 465 17.76 -28.38 -6.70
CA SER A 465 18.16 -28.61 -8.10
C SER A 465 17.38 -29.76 -8.71
N PRO A 466 16.83 -29.60 -9.92
CA PRO A 466 16.42 -30.72 -10.73
C PRO A 466 17.65 -31.55 -11.17
N PHE A 467 18.85 -30.97 -11.13
CA PHE A 467 20.10 -31.67 -11.40
C PHE A 467 20.45 -32.55 -10.19
N SER A 468 20.11 -33.81 -10.29
CA SER A 468 20.50 -34.77 -9.28
C SER A 468 22.02 -34.81 -9.16
N PRO A 469 22.59 -34.84 -7.94
CA PRO A 469 24.02 -35.09 -7.75
C PRO A 469 24.46 -36.43 -8.33
N ASN A 470 23.53 -37.28 -8.74
CA ASN A 470 23.75 -38.57 -9.36
C ASN A 470 23.95 -38.50 -10.88
N LEU A 471 23.90 -37.32 -11.52
CA LEU A 471 24.18 -37.13 -12.94
C LEU A 471 25.52 -36.36 -13.10
N PRO A 472 26.66 -37.06 -13.12
CA PRO A 472 27.98 -36.42 -13.10
C PRO A 472 28.37 -35.77 -14.43
N VAL A 473 27.62 -36.02 -15.50
CA VAL A 473 27.89 -35.49 -16.86
C VAL A 473 26.60 -35.04 -17.51
N TRP A 474 26.66 -33.88 -18.20
CA TRP A 474 25.57 -33.38 -19.02
C TRP A 474 26.00 -33.34 -20.49
N GLU A 475 25.42 -34.21 -21.31
CA GLU A 475 25.78 -34.30 -22.73
C GLU A 475 25.11 -33.21 -23.58
N PRO A 476 25.78 -32.66 -24.62
CA PRO A 476 25.20 -31.67 -25.51
C PRO A 476 23.88 -32.09 -26.17
N LYS A 477 23.72 -33.39 -26.47
CA LYS A 477 22.47 -33.88 -27.05
C LYS A 477 21.29 -33.87 -26.08
N TRP A 478 21.55 -34.05 -24.80
CA TRP A 478 20.51 -33.93 -23.76
C TRP A 478 19.99 -32.50 -23.65
N GLN A 479 20.91 -31.55 -23.73
CA GLN A 479 20.58 -30.13 -23.78
C GLN A 479 19.75 -29.78 -25.03
N GLN A 480 20.15 -30.27 -26.19
CA GLN A 480 19.43 -30.03 -27.43
C GLN A 480 18.00 -30.61 -27.43
N VAL A 481 17.78 -31.77 -26.80
CA VAL A 481 16.44 -32.35 -26.64
C VAL A 481 15.57 -31.40 -25.82
N MET A 482 16.08 -30.92 -24.69
CA MET A 482 15.39 -30.03 -23.79
C MET A 482 15.07 -28.69 -24.48
N GLU A 483 16.07 -28.04 -25.08
CA GLU A 483 15.90 -26.76 -25.79
C GLU A 483 14.92 -26.86 -26.96
N THR A 484 14.96 -27.94 -27.73
CA THR A 484 14.04 -28.18 -28.84
C THR A 484 12.62 -28.34 -28.34
N SER A 485 12.42 -29.05 -27.23
CA SER A 485 11.10 -29.22 -26.63
C SER A 485 10.53 -27.89 -26.13
N ILE A 486 11.32 -27.14 -25.38
CA ILE A 486 10.93 -25.82 -24.81
C ILE A 486 10.59 -24.85 -25.94
N ARG A 487 11.42 -24.74 -26.98
CA ARG A 487 11.19 -23.84 -28.11
C ARG A 487 9.87 -24.14 -28.82
N GLU A 488 9.55 -25.41 -29.08
CA GLU A 488 8.29 -25.80 -29.72
C GLU A 488 7.08 -25.61 -28.79
N MET A 489 7.27 -25.72 -27.46
CA MET A 489 6.22 -25.56 -26.48
C MET A 489 5.97 -24.07 -26.13
N HIS A 490 6.93 -23.18 -26.31
CA HIS A 490 6.94 -21.79 -25.80
C HIS A 490 5.66 -20.98 -26.06
N ARG A 491 4.96 -21.19 -27.17
CA ARG A 491 3.72 -20.46 -27.49
C ARG A 491 2.43 -21.20 -27.09
N ARG A 492 2.52 -22.43 -26.60
CA ARG A 492 1.38 -23.32 -26.41
C ARG A 492 1.26 -23.85 -24.99
N PHE A 493 2.34 -23.83 -24.26
CA PHE A 493 2.45 -24.33 -22.90
C PHE A 493 2.95 -23.22 -21.99
N ASP A 494 2.40 -23.20 -20.77
CA ASP A 494 2.85 -22.26 -19.75
C ASP A 494 4.23 -22.63 -19.17
N MET A 495 4.77 -21.75 -18.34
CA MET A 495 6.10 -21.93 -17.76
C MET A 495 6.19 -23.16 -16.84
N VAL A 496 5.08 -23.55 -16.19
CA VAL A 496 5.04 -24.74 -15.31
C VAL A 496 5.16 -26.00 -16.12
N GLN A 497 4.44 -26.08 -17.23
CA GLN A 497 4.50 -27.20 -18.13
C GLN A 497 5.88 -27.37 -18.78
N GLN A 498 6.54 -26.24 -19.06
CA GLN A 498 7.93 -26.25 -19.54
C GLN A 498 8.89 -26.76 -18.45
N TYR A 499 8.71 -26.32 -17.22
CA TYR A 499 9.51 -26.80 -16.08
C TYR A 499 9.27 -28.27 -15.77
N ASP A 500 8.03 -28.75 -15.84
CA ASP A 500 7.73 -30.17 -15.64
C ASP A 500 8.37 -31.04 -16.73
N LEU A 501 8.46 -30.51 -17.95
CA LEU A 501 9.21 -31.17 -19.02
C LEU A 501 10.71 -31.29 -18.69
N GLU A 502 11.31 -30.18 -18.24
CA GLU A 502 12.73 -30.17 -17.81
C GLU A 502 12.95 -31.17 -16.68
N THR A 503 12.10 -31.14 -15.67
CA THR A 503 12.18 -32.05 -14.51
C THR A 503 12.03 -33.50 -14.94
N LEU A 504 11.07 -33.79 -15.81
CA LEU A 504 10.85 -35.13 -16.35
C LEU A 504 12.07 -35.62 -17.12
N TRP A 505 12.68 -34.76 -17.94
CA TRP A 505 13.86 -35.13 -18.71
C TRP A 505 15.06 -35.43 -17.83
N VAL A 506 15.30 -34.59 -16.82
CA VAL A 506 16.38 -34.79 -15.85
C VAL A 506 16.13 -36.05 -15.00
N GLU A 507 14.88 -36.27 -14.53
CA GLU A 507 14.51 -37.47 -13.78
C GLU A 507 14.77 -38.73 -14.60
N TYR A 508 14.35 -38.72 -15.88
CA TYR A 508 14.59 -39.85 -16.79
C TYR A 508 16.08 -40.16 -16.93
N LEU A 509 16.88 -39.17 -17.29
CA LEU A 509 18.33 -39.31 -17.45
C LEU A 509 19.00 -39.83 -16.18
N THR A 510 18.61 -39.29 -15.02
CA THR A 510 19.14 -39.73 -13.71
C THR A 510 18.85 -41.20 -13.42
N ARG A 511 17.64 -41.66 -13.75
CA ARG A 511 17.23 -43.05 -13.49
C ARG A 511 17.87 -44.07 -14.42
N VAL A 512 18.16 -43.67 -15.66
CA VAL A 512 18.75 -44.58 -16.65
C VAL A 512 20.28 -44.51 -16.70
N TYR A 513 20.90 -43.51 -16.10
CA TYR A 513 22.36 -43.38 -16.03
C TYR A 513 22.99 -44.56 -15.25
N PRO A 514 24.14 -45.14 -15.69
CA PRO A 514 24.97 -44.75 -16.86
C PRO A 514 24.48 -45.33 -18.22
N ASN A 515 23.41 -46.12 -18.25
CA ASN A 515 22.92 -46.82 -19.43
C ASN A 515 21.93 -45.99 -20.27
N VAL A 516 22.24 -44.70 -20.48
CA VAL A 516 21.37 -43.80 -21.26
C VAL A 516 21.29 -44.27 -22.72
N PRO A 517 20.08 -44.40 -23.29
CA PRO A 517 19.92 -44.76 -24.70
C PRO A 517 20.59 -43.75 -25.63
N LYS A 518 21.27 -44.26 -26.69
CA LYS A 518 21.89 -43.40 -27.70
C LYS A 518 20.84 -42.52 -28.40
N ILE A 519 20.98 -41.21 -28.26
CA ILE A 519 20.11 -40.22 -28.92
C ILE A 519 20.58 -40.02 -30.35
N HIS A 520 19.89 -40.69 -31.30
CA HIS A 520 20.15 -40.56 -32.74
C HIS A 520 19.41 -39.36 -33.35
N LYS A 521 18.14 -39.16 -32.96
CA LYS A 521 17.28 -38.09 -33.42
C LYS A 521 16.70 -37.34 -32.21
N ILE A 522 16.93 -36.05 -32.13
CA ILE A 522 16.50 -35.17 -31.05
C ILE A 522 14.99 -35.03 -31.05
N GLU A 523 14.40 -34.88 -32.25
CA GLU A 523 12.99 -34.62 -32.49
C GLU A 523 12.08 -35.70 -31.88
N GLY A 524 12.50 -36.94 -31.92
CA GLY A 524 11.72 -38.05 -31.38
C GLY A 524 11.66 -38.10 -29.86
N TRP A 525 12.70 -37.64 -29.16
CA TRP A 525 12.74 -37.51 -27.72
C TRP A 525 11.98 -36.23 -27.27
N SER A 526 12.16 -35.12 -27.97
CA SER A 526 11.45 -33.87 -27.72
C SER A 526 9.93 -34.05 -27.87
N ALA A 527 9.49 -34.79 -28.92
CA ALA A 527 8.07 -35.09 -29.11
C ALA A 527 7.50 -35.98 -28.00
N ALA A 528 8.30 -36.94 -27.49
CA ALA A 528 7.89 -37.82 -26.39
C ALA A 528 7.74 -37.05 -25.07
N LEU A 529 8.66 -36.13 -24.79
CA LEU A 529 8.58 -35.24 -23.62
C LEU A 529 7.36 -34.33 -23.67
N GLU A 530 7.10 -33.67 -24.81
CA GLU A 530 5.90 -32.82 -24.96
C GLU A 530 4.63 -33.66 -24.77
N TYR A 531 4.56 -34.85 -25.35
CA TYR A 531 3.40 -35.72 -25.19
C TYR A 531 3.13 -36.09 -23.73
N LEU A 532 4.16 -36.51 -22.99
CA LEU A 532 4.03 -36.90 -21.59
C LEU A 532 3.67 -35.70 -20.72
N THR A 533 4.32 -34.56 -20.93
CA THR A 533 4.00 -33.34 -20.21
C THR A 533 2.55 -32.88 -20.47
N ALA A 534 2.09 -32.91 -21.73
CA ALA A 534 0.70 -32.61 -22.06
C ALA A 534 -0.28 -33.56 -21.32
N LYS A 535 0.03 -34.85 -21.25
CA LYS A 535 -0.80 -35.82 -20.53
C LYS A 535 -0.80 -35.59 -19.02
N MET A 536 0.35 -35.26 -18.43
CA MET A 536 0.44 -34.87 -17.01
C MET A 536 -0.47 -33.68 -16.68
N HIS A 537 -0.61 -32.73 -17.61
CA HIS A 537 -1.47 -31.56 -17.51
C HIS A 537 -2.86 -31.74 -18.15
N ARG A 538 -3.33 -32.95 -18.36
CA ARG A 538 -4.66 -33.31 -18.91
C ARG A 538 -4.99 -32.66 -20.26
N ARG A 539 -3.98 -32.29 -21.04
CA ARG A 539 -4.22 -31.80 -22.39
C ARG A 539 -4.47 -32.98 -23.35
N GLU A 540 -5.44 -32.78 -24.21
CA GLU A 540 -5.72 -33.73 -25.28
C GLU A 540 -4.68 -33.56 -26.38
N VAL A 541 -3.75 -34.48 -26.48
CA VAL A 541 -2.70 -34.53 -27.50
C VAL A 541 -2.54 -35.99 -27.96
N SER A 542 -2.48 -36.17 -29.26
CA SER A 542 -2.27 -37.47 -29.88
C SER A 542 -0.81 -37.71 -30.29
N TYR A 543 -0.39 -38.95 -30.40
CA TYR A 543 0.93 -39.30 -30.95
C TYR A 543 1.14 -38.75 -32.36
N HIS A 544 0.06 -38.71 -33.17
CA HIS A 544 0.10 -38.19 -34.54
C HIS A 544 0.43 -36.70 -34.55
N GLU A 545 -0.24 -35.91 -33.72
CA GLU A 545 -0.05 -34.44 -33.66
C GLU A 545 1.39 -34.07 -33.29
N VAL A 546 1.94 -34.69 -32.23
CA VAL A 546 3.34 -34.41 -31.82
C VAL A 546 4.32 -34.93 -32.87
N ALA A 547 4.05 -36.09 -33.48
CA ALA A 547 4.93 -36.64 -34.53
C ALA A 547 5.01 -35.72 -35.76
N VAL A 548 3.88 -35.16 -36.21
CA VAL A 548 3.84 -34.17 -37.31
C VAL A 548 4.58 -32.91 -36.93
N ARG A 549 4.36 -32.40 -35.70
CA ARG A 549 4.96 -31.17 -35.22
C ARG A 549 6.48 -31.19 -35.18
N TYR A 550 7.02 -32.30 -34.69
CA TYR A 550 8.47 -32.49 -34.57
C TYR A 550 9.11 -33.15 -35.80
N GLY A 551 8.36 -33.36 -36.87
CA GLY A 551 8.88 -34.00 -38.09
C GLY A 551 9.41 -35.42 -37.86
N THR A 552 8.77 -36.19 -36.97
CA THR A 552 9.16 -37.54 -36.60
C THR A 552 8.04 -38.58 -36.87
N THR A 553 8.27 -39.84 -36.60
CA THR A 553 7.25 -40.90 -36.82
C THR A 553 6.52 -41.24 -35.52
N ILE A 554 5.24 -41.63 -35.62
CA ILE A 554 4.40 -42.06 -34.50
C ILE A 554 5.10 -43.23 -33.73
N ALA A 555 5.70 -44.17 -34.46
CA ALA A 555 6.42 -45.28 -33.86
C ALA A 555 7.62 -44.86 -33.00
N THR A 556 8.34 -43.79 -33.43
CA THR A 556 9.46 -43.24 -32.67
C THR A 556 8.97 -42.56 -31.40
N VAL A 557 7.92 -41.74 -31.50
CA VAL A 557 7.32 -41.08 -30.33
C VAL A 557 6.82 -42.12 -29.32
N SER A 558 6.01 -43.06 -29.76
CA SER A 558 5.45 -44.11 -28.88
C SER A 558 6.53 -44.91 -28.17
N ARG A 559 7.61 -45.29 -28.88
CA ARG A 559 8.75 -46.01 -28.28
C ARG A 559 9.44 -45.18 -27.21
N ASN A 560 9.74 -43.90 -27.48
CA ASN A 560 10.43 -43.03 -26.53
C ASN A 560 9.53 -42.68 -25.32
N VAL A 561 8.23 -42.50 -25.54
CA VAL A 561 7.24 -42.35 -24.47
C VAL A 561 7.26 -43.56 -23.55
N LYS A 562 7.27 -44.75 -24.11
CA LYS A 562 7.33 -46.01 -23.32
C LYS A 562 8.59 -46.08 -22.48
N LEU A 563 9.75 -45.75 -23.05
CA LEU A 563 11.03 -45.76 -22.32
C LEU A 563 11.04 -44.75 -21.15
N ILE A 564 10.51 -43.53 -21.35
CA ILE A 564 10.44 -42.55 -20.30
C ILE A 564 9.43 -42.96 -19.23
N ASP A 565 8.27 -43.47 -19.62
CA ASP A 565 7.21 -43.91 -18.71
C ASP A 565 7.65 -45.09 -17.84
N GLU A 566 8.30 -46.11 -18.44
CA GLU A 566 8.85 -47.25 -17.72
C GLU A 566 9.94 -46.85 -16.71
N ALA A 567 10.77 -45.90 -17.06
CA ALA A 567 11.81 -45.40 -16.15
C ALA A 567 11.26 -44.53 -15.03
N CYS A 568 10.28 -43.63 -15.32
CA CYS A 568 9.79 -42.61 -14.38
C CYS A 568 8.46 -42.97 -13.70
N GLY A 569 7.76 -44.03 -14.17
CA GLY A 569 6.47 -44.48 -13.59
C GLY A 569 5.36 -43.43 -13.73
N ILE A 570 5.31 -42.70 -14.85
CA ILE A 570 4.42 -41.53 -14.99
C ILE A 570 2.96 -41.96 -14.95
N ARG A 571 2.58 -43.04 -15.64
CA ARG A 571 1.21 -43.55 -15.62
C ARG A 571 0.76 -43.99 -14.24
N GLU A 572 1.65 -44.62 -13.47
CA GLU A 572 1.37 -45.03 -12.10
C GLU A 572 1.22 -43.80 -11.18
N LYS A 573 2.11 -42.79 -11.32
CA LYS A 573 2.02 -41.53 -10.60
C LYS A 573 0.70 -40.79 -10.93
N MET A 574 0.33 -40.74 -12.21
CA MET A 574 -0.93 -40.12 -12.64
C MET A 574 -2.16 -40.88 -12.12
N ALA A 575 -2.14 -42.23 -12.14
CA ALA A 575 -3.22 -43.07 -11.62
C ALA A 575 -3.38 -42.93 -10.10
N ALA A 576 -2.29 -42.74 -9.37
CA ALA A 576 -2.30 -42.49 -7.92
C ALA A 576 -2.84 -41.11 -7.55
N ILE A 577 -2.53 -40.10 -8.36
CA ILE A 577 -3.01 -38.73 -8.17
C ILE A 577 -4.48 -38.57 -8.61
N PHE A 578 -4.95 -39.40 -9.57
CA PHE A 578 -6.28 -39.29 -10.16
C PHE A 578 -7.07 -40.60 -10.13
N PRO A 579 -7.49 -41.13 -8.98
CA PRO A 579 -8.13 -42.46 -8.87
C PRO A 579 -9.49 -42.60 -9.59
N LYS A 580 -10.12 -41.54 -10.08
CA LYS A 580 -11.42 -41.58 -10.77
C LYS A 580 -11.36 -41.84 -12.29
N LEU A 581 -10.20 -41.95 -12.92
CA LEU A 581 -10.08 -42.08 -14.37
C LEU A 581 -10.00 -43.53 -14.90
N ASN A 582 -9.82 -44.53 -14.03
CA ASN A 582 -9.70 -45.94 -14.44
C ASN A 582 -11.01 -46.57 -14.95
N GLY A 583 -12.12 -45.84 -15.00
CA GLY A 583 -13.42 -46.34 -15.48
C GLY A 583 -13.76 -46.02 -16.94
N LEU A 584 -13.06 -45.10 -17.58
CA LEU A 584 -13.42 -44.59 -18.92
C LEU A 584 -12.52 -45.10 -20.06
N GLU A 585 -11.28 -45.51 -19.76
CA GLU A 585 -10.37 -46.02 -20.81
C GLU A 585 -10.63 -47.46 -21.28
N LYS A 586 -11.50 -48.22 -20.60
CA LYS A 586 -11.88 -49.60 -21.05
C LYS A 586 -12.98 -49.65 -22.10
N LYS A 587 -13.58 -48.51 -22.50
CA LYS A 587 -14.67 -48.45 -23.50
C LYS A 587 -14.28 -47.92 -24.89
N GLY A 588 -13.01 -47.64 -25.12
CA GLY A 588 -12.50 -47.09 -26.39
C GLY A 588 -11.54 -47.99 -27.16
N MET A 589 -11.46 -49.28 -26.81
CA MET A 589 -10.69 -50.28 -27.53
C MET A 589 -11.53 -51.53 -27.75
N GLU A 590 -12.67 -51.42 -28.44
CA GLU A 590 -13.32 -52.45 -29.24
C GLU A 590 -13.66 -51.87 -30.60
#